data_618e789c886b994687e3c2af73f8aa7d
#
_entry.id   618e789c886b994687e3c2af73f8aa7d
#
_cell.length_a   1.000
_cell.length_b   1.000
_cell.length_c   1.000
_cell.angle_alpha   90.00
_cell.angle_beta   90.00
_cell.angle_gamma   90.00
#
_symmetry.space_group_name_H-M   'P 1'
#
loop_
_entity.id
_entity.type
_entity.pdbx_description
1 polymer ?
#
loop_
_entity_poly.entity_id
_entity_poly.type
_entity_poly.pdbx_seq_one_letter_code
_entity_poly.pdbx_strand_id
1 'polypeptide(L)'
;MVKYSCETCGKTFMQNSHYTQHINRKTPCKKTETLEDKIEKVVLTKLNDLNNNGDIEIKNKNLIDNINICYNMKLSPIIKWSGGKKDEIKLFEKHIPKYDLYIEPFIGGGSLYFHLCPQKSVIADVHRELICFYNSIKNGYLNEIYEFMEQNPNDEETYYKIRDKMKNK
;
A
#
# COMPACT_ATOMS: atom_id res chain seq x y z
N MET A 1 16.13 20.58 19.79
CA MET A 1 17.29 19.78 19.34
C MET A 1 17.43 19.95 17.83
N VAL A 2 18.62 20.31 17.35
CA VAL A 2 18.86 20.45 15.90
C VAL A 2 19.06 19.05 15.33
N LYS A 3 18.25 18.67 14.31
CA LYS A 3 18.41 17.42 13.56
C LYS A 3 19.11 17.75 12.24
N TYR A 4 20.10 16.95 11.86
CA TYR A 4 20.80 17.05 10.58
C TYR A 4 20.24 15.97 9.64
N SER A 5 19.80 16.33 8.45
CA SER A 5 19.28 15.36 7.46
C SER A 5 20.13 15.36 6.19
N CYS A 6 20.36 14.18 5.65
CA CYS A 6 21.06 14.03 4.37
C CYS A 6 20.06 14.19 3.22
N GLU A 7 20.26 15.21 2.38
CA GLU A 7 19.40 15.48 1.22
C GLU A 7 19.40 14.34 0.18
N THR A 8 20.49 13.56 0.13
CA THR A 8 20.62 12.47 -0.84
C THR A 8 19.84 11.21 -0.45
N CYS A 9 19.85 10.84 0.85
CA CYS A 9 19.26 9.57 1.30
C CYS A 9 18.22 9.71 2.42
N GLY A 10 17.85 10.93 2.81
CA GLY A 10 16.84 11.21 3.84
C GLY A 10 17.22 10.83 5.28
N LYS A 11 18.40 10.24 5.50
CA LYS A 11 18.83 9.81 6.84
C LYS A 11 19.02 11.00 7.77
N THR A 12 18.47 10.91 8.99
CA THR A 12 18.58 11.93 10.02
C THR A 12 19.62 11.55 11.08
N PHE A 13 20.32 12.56 11.61
CA PHE A 13 21.38 12.41 12.60
C PHE A 13 21.16 13.40 13.75
N MET A 14 21.37 12.96 14.96
CA MET A 14 21.25 13.79 16.16
C MET A 14 22.53 14.59 16.46
N GLN A 15 23.66 14.19 15.86
CA GLN A 15 24.97 14.81 16.07
C GLN A 15 25.58 15.22 14.72
N ASN A 16 26.15 16.43 14.66
CA ASN A 16 26.80 16.95 13.47
C ASN A 16 28.00 16.09 13.03
N SER A 17 28.74 15.54 13.95
CA SER A 17 29.89 14.65 13.66
C SER A 17 29.49 13.42 12.84
N HIS A 18 28.39 12.78 13.19
CA HIS A 18 27.86 11.62 12.47
C HIS A 18 27.31 12.00 11.09
N TYR A 19 26.67 13.17 10.99
CA TYR A 19 26.24 13.72 9.70
C TYR A 19 27.41 14.00 8.78
N THR A 20 28.46 14.71 9.28
CA THR A 20 29.66 15.03 8.51
C THR A 20 30.40 13.77 8.08
N GLN A 21 30.52 12.77 8.95
CA GLN A 21 31.09 11.47 8.61
C GLN A 21 30.29 10.75 7.51
N HIS A 22 28.95 10.86 7.55
CA HIS A 22 28.08 10.25 6.57
C HIS A 22 28.22 10.89 5.18
N ILE A 23 28.32 12.22 5.06
CA ILE A 23 28.45 12.89 3.77
C ILE A 23 29.86 12.79 3.18
N ASN A 24 30.89 12.72 4.01
CA ASN A 24 32.30 12.69 3.59
C ASN A 24 32.85 11.26 3.40
N ARG A 25 32.02 10.21 3.48
CA ARG A 25 32.49 8.84 3.30
C ARG A 25 32.92 8.56 1.85
N LYS A 26 33.90 7.66 1.67
CA LYS A 26 34.43 7.27 0.35
C LYS A 26 33.37 6.74 -0.62
N THR A 27 32.32 6.07 -0.10
CA THR A 27 31.19 5.60 -0.90
C THR A 27 29.99 6.48 -0.64
N PRO A 28 29.53 7.31 -1.59
CA PRO A 28 28.36 8.15 -1.43
C PRO A 28 27.11 7.34 -1.09
N CYS A 29 26.17 7.94 -0.34
CA CYS A 29 24.89 7.32 -0.11
C CYS A 29 24.08 7.29 -1.41
N LYS A 30 23.41 6.20 -1.66
CA LYS A 30 22.44 6.10 -2.76
C LYS A 30 21.20 6.91 -2.40
N LYS A 31 20.64 7.64 -3.37
CA LYS A 31 19.32 8.24 -3.23
C LYS A 31 18.34 7.14 -2.83
N THR A 32 17.61 7.34 -1.76
CA THR A 32 16.56 6.39 -1.38
C THR A 32 15.50 6.46 -2.48
N GLU A 33 15.41 5.44 -3.30
CA GLU A 33 14.34 5.34 -4.29
C GLU A 33 13.02 5.36 -3.52
N THR A 34 12.18 6.32 -3.82
CA THR A 34 10.81 6.37 -3.30
C THR A 34 10.03 5.17 -3.83
N LEU A 35 8.94 4.84 -3.19
CA LEU A 35 8.05 3.79 -3.70
C LEU A 35 7.56 4.14 -5.12
N GLU A 36 7.35 5.43 -5.38
CA GLU A 36 7.00 5.99 -6.69
C GLU A 36 8.08 5.73 -7.74
N ASP A 37 9.36 6.01 -7.44
CA ASP A 37 10.48 5.72 -8.35
C ASP A 37 10.58 4.23 -8.71
N LYS A 38 10.30 3.35 -7.73
CA LYS A 38 10.30 1.90 -7.94
C LYS A 38 9.12 1.45 -8.80
N ILE A 39 7.94 2.00 -8.56
CA ILE A 39 6.73 1.74 -9.34
C ILE A 39 6.96 2.21 -10.78
N GLU A 40 7.45 3.43 -10.97
CA GLU A 40 7.72 3.98 -12.29
C GLU A 40 8.71 3.13 -13.09
N LYS A 41 9.80 2.67 -12.47
CA LYS A 41 10.75 1.76 -13.11
C LYS A 41 10.12 0.43 -13.54
N VAL A 42 9.33 -0.18 -12.66
CA VAL A 42 8.67 -1.47 -12.96
C VAL A 42 7.64 -1.29 -14.08
N VAL A 43 6.86 -0.21 -14.05
CA VAL A 43 5.87 0.12 -15.08
C VAL A 43 6.55 0.36 -16.42
N LEU A 44 7.62 1.18 -16.47
CA LEU A 44 8.38 1.45 -17.71
C LEU A 44 8.99 0.17 -18.29
N THR A 45 9.57 -0.69 -17.47
CA THR A 45 10.16 -1.96 -17.94
C THR A 45 9.07 -2.85 -18.55
N LYS A 46 7.92 -2.97 -17.90
CA LYS A 46 6.79 -3.78 -18.38
C LYS A 46 6.14 -3.21 -19.65
N LEU A 47 6.03 -1.89 -19.76
CA LEU A 47 5.53 -1.22 -20.96
C LEU A 47 6.47 -1.46 -22.17
N ASN A 48 7.79 -1.43 -21.95
CA ASN A 48 8.76 -1.72 -23.00
C ASN A 48 8.68 -3.19 -23.47
N ASP A 49 8.46 -4.13 -22.53
CA ASP A 49 8.28 -5.55 -22.86
C ASP A 49 7.00 -5.80 -23.69
N LEU A 50 5.93 -5.03 -23.44
CA LEU A 50 4.68 -5.12 -24.18
C LEU A 50 4.75 -4.44 -25.55
N ASN A 51 5.47 -3.32 -25.69
CA ASN A 51 5.68 -2.65 -26.97
C ASN A 51 6.52 -3.49 -27.96
N ASN A 52 7.41 -4.32 -27.45
CA ASN A 52 8.24 -5.21 -28.29
C ASN A 52 7.46 -6.42 -28.84
N ASN A 53 6.26 -6.70 -28.34
CA ASN A 53 5.40 -7.80 -28.78
C ASN A 53 4.26 -7.40 -29.75
N GLY A 54 4.24 -6.18 -30.24
CA GLY A 54 3.58 -5.82 -31.52
C GLY A 54 2.05 -5.72 -31.55
N ASP A 55 1.34 -5.86 -30.42
CA ASP A 55 -0.11 -5.79 -30.41
C ASP A 55 -0.62 -4.87 -29.29
N ILE A 56 -1.07 -3.69 -29.65
CA ILE A 56 -2.16 -2.86 -29.10
C ILE A 56 -1.83 -1.37 -29.22
N GLU A 57 -2.58 -0.68 -30.07
CA GLU A 57 -2.64 0.78 -30.17
C GLU A 57 -3.41 1.35 -28.96
N ILE A 58 -2.69 1.98 -28.03
CA ILE A 58 -3.24 2.45 -26.75
C ILE A 58 -3.69 3.91 -26.85
N LYS A 59 -5.00 4.15 -26.95
CA LYS A 59 -5.61 5.50 -26.98
C LYS A 59 -5.95 6.11 -25.62
N ASN A 60 -5.70 5.43 -24.50
CA ASN A 60 -6.02 5.96 -23.15
C ASN A 60 -5.01 5.53 -22.09
N LYS A 61 -3.88 6.24 -22.04
CA LYS A 61 -2.76 5.97 -21.16
C LYS A 61 -3.15 5.84 -19.67
N ASN A 62 -4.01 6.72 -19.16
CA ASN A 62 -4.41 6.74 -17.75
C ASN A 62 -5.30 5.57 -17.32
N LEU A 63 -6.08 4.99 -18.22
CA LEU A 63 -6.96 3.85 -17.89
C LEU A 63 -6.16 2.54 -17.82
N ILE A 64 -5.16 2.42 -18.68
CA ILE A 64 -4.31 1.22 -18.78
C ILE A 64 -3.31 1.17 -17.64
N ASP A 65 -2.77 2.32 -17.21
CA ASP A 65 -1.87 2.39 -16.06
C ASP A 65 -2.57 1.86 -14.79
N ASN A 66 -3.84 2.21 -14.58
CA ASN A 66 -4.62 1.69 -13.45
C ASN A 66 -4.97 0.20 -13.56
N ILE A 67 -5.22 -0.31 -14.76
CA ILE A 67 -5.54 -1.72 -14.99
C ILE A 67 -4.30 -2.61 -14.83
N ASN A 68 -3.16 -2.21 -15.38
CA ASN A 68 -1.92 -3.00 -15.33
C ASN A 68 -1.30 -3.05 -13.93
N ILE A 69 -1.47 -2.02 -13.10
CA ILE A 69 -1.01 -2.03 -11.71
C ILE A 69 -1.70 -3.17 -10.93
N CYS A 70 -2.99 -3.36 -11.10
CA CYS A 70 -3.73 -4.42 -10.41
C CYS A 70 -3.37 -5.84 -10.88
N TYR A 71 -3.19 -6.05 -12.18
CA TYR A 71 -2.91 -7.39 -12.74
C TYR A 71 -1.51 -7.94 -12.42
N ASN A 72 -0.52 -7.09 -12.18
CA ASN A 72 0.87 -7.51 -11.97
C ASN A 72 1.34 -7.39 -10.51
N MET A 73 0.62 -6.67 -9.66
CA MET A 73 0.95 -6.57 -8.23
C MET A 73 0.11 -7.58 -7.45
N LYS A 74 0.77 -8.57 -6.84
CA LYS A 74 0.14 -9.37 -5.79
C LYS A 74 -0.12 -8.47 -4.60
N LEU A 75 -1.30 -7.86 -4.56
CA LEU A 75 -1.71 -7.05 -3.43
C LEU A 75 -1.92 -7.95 -2.21
N SER A 76 -1.64 -7.41 -1.05
CA SER A 76 -1.87 -8.07 0.23
C SER A 76 -2.89 -7.28 1.05
N PRO A 77 -3.60 -7.94 1.96
CA PRO A 77 -4.47 -7.25 2.91
C PRO A 77 -3.72 -6.10 3.60
N ILE A 78 -4.36 -4.94 3.70
CA ILE A 78 -3.78 -3.74 4.33
C ILE A 78 -3.71 -3.91 5.84
N ILE A 79 -4.68 -4.63 6.41
CA ILE A 79 -4.78 -4.87 7.86
C ILE A 79 -4.81 -6.35 8.17
N LYS A 80 -4.27 -6.71 9.33
CA LYS A 80 -4.47 -8.05 9.91
C LYS A 80 -5.89 -8.16 10.44
N TRP A 81 -6.62 -9.17 9.98
CA TRP A 81 -7.98 -9.45 10.43
C TRP A 81 -8.12 -10.91 10.83
N SER A 82 -8.84 -11.16 11.91
CA SER A 82 -9.07 -12.53 12.40
C SER A 82 -9.82 -13.35 11.34
N GLY A 83 -9.38 -14.57 11.11
CA GLY A 83 -10.00 -15.46 10.11
C GLY A 83 -9.64 -15.14 8.65
N GLY A 84 -8.56 -14.40 8.40
CA GLY A 84 -8.08 -14.14 7.04
C GLY A 84 -7.79 -15.44 6.27
N LYS A 85 -8.31 -15.53 5.02
CA LYS A 85 -8.30 -16.74 4.17
C LYS A 85 -7.14 -16.80 3.16
N LYS A 86 -6.06 -16.05 3.39
CA LYS A 86 -4.97 -15.88 2.41
C LYS A 86 -4.39 -17.22 1.94
N ASP A 87 -4.17 -18.14 2.86
CA ASP A 87 -3.56 -19.44 2.54
C ASP A 87 -4.51 -20.42 1.86
N GLU A 88 -5.81 -20.22 2.06
CA GLU A 88 -6.87 -21.05 1.48
C GLU A 88 -7.22 -20.65 0.03
N ILE A 89 -6.91 -19.40 -0.39
CA ILE A 89 -7.29 -18.91 -1.72
C ILE A 89 -6.81 -19.82 -2.83
N LYS A 90 -5.58 -20.32 -2.74
CA LYS A 90 -4.98 -21.23 -3.72
C LYS A 90 -5.77 -22.53 -3.93
N LEU A 91 -6.56 -22.94 -2.94
CA LEU A 91 -7.34 -24.17 -3.00
C LEU A 91 -8.59 -24.00 -3.85
N PHE A 92 -9.19 -22.81 -3.85
CA PHE A 92 -10.47 -22.56 -4.51
C PHE A 92 -10.43 -21.53 -5.65
N GLU A 93 -9.33 -20.77 -5.84
CA GLU A 93 -9.26 -19.75 -6.88
C GLU A 93 -9.59 -20.26 -8.28
N LYS A 94 -9.19 -21.50 -8.60
CA LYS A 94 -9.49 -22.17 -9.88
C LYS A 94 -10.99 -22.44 -10.11
N HIS A 95 -11.79 -22.36 -9.06
CA HIS A 95 -13.24 -22.56 -9.11
C HIS A 95 -14.02 -21.25 -9.18
N ILE A 96 -13.33 -20.10 -9.12
CA ILE A 96 -13.98 -18.79 -9.23
C ILE A 96 -14.41 -18.59 -10.69
N PRO A 97 -15.73 -18.39 -10.96
CA PRO A 97 -16.21 -18.15 -12.30
C PRO A 97 -15.77 -16.80 -12.84
N LYS A 98 -15.87 -16.59 -14.15
CA LYS A 98 -15.79 -15.24 -14.72
C LYS A 98 -16.97 -14.40 -14.22
N TYR A 99 -16.72 -13.14 -13.89
CA TYR A 99 -17.71 -12.22 -13.34
C TYR A 99 -17.53 -10.81 -13.89
N ASP A 100 -18.62 -10.05 -14.00
CA ASP A 100 -18.62 -8.64 -14.37
C ASP A 100 -18.62 -7.73 -13.13
N LEU A 101 -19.14 -8.24 -12.01
CA LEU A 101 -19.21 -7.56 -10.73
C LEU A 101 -18.83 -8.53 -9.61
N TYR A 102 -17.87 -8.11 -8.80
CA TYR A 102 -17.46 -8.82 -7.60
C TYR A 102 -18.21 -8.27 -6.38
N ILE A 103 -18.81 -9.16 -5.58
CA ILE A 103 -19.52 -8.76 -4.35
C ILE A 103 -18.94 -9.56 -3.18
N GLU A 104 -18.40 -8.88 -2.18
CA GLU A 104 -17.90 -9.48 -0.95
C GLU A 104 -18.61 -8.86 0.28
N PRO A 105 -19.65 -9.54 0.82
CA PRO A 105 -20.46 -9.00 1.91
C PRO A 105 -19.80 -9.09 3.30
N PHE A 106 -18.70 -9.84 3.42
CA PHE A 106 -17.92 -10.03 4.65
C PHE A 106 -16.44 -9.90 4.33
N ILE A 107 -16.02 -8.68 3.93
CA ILE A 107 -14.66 -8.45 3.41
C ILE A 107 -13.56 -8.74 4.44
N GLY A 108 -13.78 -8.48 5.73
CA GLY A 108 -12.74 -8.61 6.74
C GLY A 108 -11.47 -7.87 6.35
N GLY A 109 -10.33 -8.55 6.39
CA GLY A 109 -9.04 -8.00 5.92
C GLY A 109 -8.89 -7.92 4.40
N GLY A 110 -9.89 -8.34 3.61
CA GLY A 110 -9.90 -8.23 2.16
C GLY A 110 -8.95 -9.19 1.44
N SER A 111 -8.63 -10.34 2.04
CA SER A 111 -7.66 -11.27 1.45
C SER A 111 -8.02 -11.70 0.03
N LEU A 112 -9.27 -12.04 -0.22
CA LEU A 112 -9.74 -12.43 -1.55
C LEU A 112 -9.87 -11.22 -2.48
N TYR A 113 -10.43 -10.12 -1.98
CA TYR A 113 -10.55 -8.88 -2.72
C TYR A 113 -9.21 -8.38 -3.27
N PHE A 114 -8.18 -8.30 -2.43
CA PHE A 114 -6.84 -7.87 -2.85
C PHE A 114 -6.11 -8.90 -3.71
N HIS A 115 -6.43 -10.18 -3.56
CA HIS A 115 -5.89 -11.23 -4.41
C HIS A 115 -6.46 -11.17 -5.83
N LEU A 116 -7.78 -10.98 -5.95
CA LEU A 116 -8.49 -10.94 -7.24
C LEU A 116 -8.39 -9.59 -7.95
N CYS A 117 -8.21 -8.52 -7.20
CA CYS A 117 -8.16 -7.15 -7.70
C CYS A 117 -9.26 -6.81 -8.72
N PRO A 118 -10.55 -6.98 -8.37
CA PRO A 118 -11.66 -6.86 -9.30
C PRO A 118 -11.84 -5.43 -9.82
N GLN A 119 -12.09 -5.26 -11.10
CA GLN A 119 -12.32 -3.94 -11.71
C GLN A 119 -13.58 -3.24 -11.19
N LYS A 120 -14.64 -4.03 -10.95
CA LYS A 120 -15.90 -3.55 -10.38
C LYS A 120 -16.24 -4.38 -9.17
N SER A 121 -16.44 -3.73 -8.04
CA SER A 121 -16.71 -4.43 -6.79
C SER A 121 -17.65 -3.67 -5.87
N VAL A 122 -18.37 -4.44 -5.07
CA VAL A 122 -19.12 -3.99 -3.89
C VAL A 122 -18.58 -4.78 -2.71
N ILE A 123 -18.03 -4.08 -1.74
CA ILE A 123 -17.52 -4.67 -0.51
C ILE A 123 -18.36 -4.19 0.68
N ALA A 124 -18.64 -5.10 1.60
CA ALA A 124 -19.37 -4.81 2.82
C ALA A 124 -18.80 -5.62 3.99
N ASP A 125 -19.10 -5.18 5.19
CA ASP A 125 -18.83 -5.90 6.44
C ASP A 125 -19.79 -5.40 7.52
N VAL A 126 -20.07 -6.22 8.51
CA VAL A 126 -20.87 -5.83 9.69
C VAL A 126 -20.10 -4.88 10.61
N HIS A 127 -18.76 -4.91 10.52
CA HIS A 127 -17.88 -4.07 11.31
C HIS A 127 -17.77 -2.68 10.68
N ARG A 128 -18.49 -1.73 11.25
CA ARG A 128 -18.63 -0.37 10.73
C ARG A 128 -17.28 0.34 10.60
N GLU A 129 -16.41 0.24 11.60
CA GLU A 129 -15.11 0.90 11.65
C GLU A 129 -14.18 0.38 10.54
N LEU A 130 -14.29 -0.91 10.22
CA LEU A 130 -13.55 -1.51 9.10
C LEU A 130 -13.96 -0.90 7.76
N ILE A 131 -15.26 -0.75 7.53
CA ILE A 131 -15.77 -0.11 6.30
C ILE A 131 -15.43 1.37 6.27
N CYS A 132 -15.47 2.08 7.41
CA CYS A 132 -14.99 3.45 7.50
C CYS A 132 -13.51 3.57 7.11
N PHE A 133 -12.67 2.65 7.56
CA PHE A 133 -11.25 2.60 7.19
C PHE A 133 -11.06 2.44 5.67
N TYR A 134 -11.71 1.46 5.04
CA TYR A 134 -11.61 1.28 3.59
C TYR A 134 -12.15 2.48 2.81
N ASN A 135 -13.25 3.10 3.27
CA ASN A 135 -13.78 4.31 2.66
C ASN A 135 -12.83 5.50 2.81
N SER A 136 -12.13 5.63 3.93
CA SER A 136 -11.12 6.67 4.13
C SER A 136 -9.99 6.54 3.11
N ILE A 137 -9.48 5.33 2.90
CA ILE A 137 -8.45 5.07 1.87
C ILE A 137 -8.99 5.41 0.47
N LYS A 138 -10.19 4.93 0.14
CA LYS A 138 -10.83 5.20 -1.15
C LYS A 138 -11.01 6.70 -1.43
N ASN A 139 -11.28 7.48 -0.37
CA ASN A 139 -11.50 8.92 -0.44
C ASN A 139 -10.20 9.75 -0.38
N GLY A 140 -9.04 9.10 -0.38
CA GLY A 140 -7.75 9.76 -0.43
C GLY A 140 -7.13 10.18 0.91
N TYR A 141 -7.70 9.74 2.04
CA TYR A 141 -7.20 10.07 3.40
C TYR A 141 -6.03 9.16 3.85
N LEU A 142 -5.26 8.63 2.90
CA LEU A 142 -4.17 7.71 3.22
C LEU A 142 -3.03 8.43 3.95
N ASN A 143 -2.73 9.68 3.57
CA ASN A 143 -1.66 10.46 4.20
C ASN A 143 -1.99 10.79 5.65
N GLU A 144 -3.22 11.16 5.94
CA GLU A 144 -3.69 11.44 7.31
C GLU A 144 -3.63 10.18 8.19
N ILE A 145 -3.90 9.00 7.61
CA ILE A 145 -3.74 7.73 8.31
C ILE A 145 -2.26 7.48 8.64
N TYR A 146 -1.34 7.73 7.71
CA TYR A 146 0.10 7.60 7.96
C TYR A 146 0.60 8.59 9.00
N GLU A 147 0.21 9.86 8.91
CA GLU A 147 0.57 10.88 9.91
C GLU A 147 0.07 10.48 11.31
N PHE A 148 -1.15 9.97 11.41
CA PHE A 148 -1.69 9.45 12.67
C PHE A 148 -0.85 8.28 13.21
N MET A 149 -0.44 7.34 12.36
CA MET A 149 0.40 6.20 12.77
C MET A 149 1.81 6.65 13.20
N GLU A 150 2.39 7.64 12.54
CA GLU A 150 3.70 8.20 12.94
C GLU A 150 3.65 8.91 14.29
N GLN A 151 2.53 9.60 14.58
CA GLN A 151 2.33 10.29 15.85
C GLN A 151 1.96 9.33 17.00
N ASN A 152 1.53 8.13 16.68
CA ASN A 152 1.06 7.13 17.64
C ASN A 152 1.82 5.82 17.42
N PRO A 153 2.98 5.63 18.06
CA PRO A 153 3.79 4.42 17.92
C PRO A 153 3.00 3.18 18.35
N ASN A 154 3.32 2.04 17.72
CA ASN A 154 2.67 0.77 17.99
C ASN A 154 3.26 0.09 19.24
N ASP A 155 2.95 0.66 20.40
CA ASP A 155 3.28 0.15 21.73
C ASP A 155 2.03 -0.01 22.59
N GLU A 156 2.18 -0.73 23.70
CA GLU A 156 1.07 -1.08 24.59
C GLU A 156 0.43 0.15 25.23
N GLU A 157 1.24 1.12 25.67
CA GLU A 157 0.75 2.34 26.33
C GLU A 157 -0.10 3.18 25.37
N THR A 158 0.42 3.43 24.17
CA THR A 158 -0.27 4.18 23.11
C THR A 158 -1.57 3.48 22.70
N TYR A 159 -1.54 2.15 22.56
CA TYR A 159 -2.74 1.37 22.24
C TYR A 159 -3.86 1.58 23.28
N TYR A 160 -3.54 1.40 24.58
CA TYR A 160 -4.57 1.57 25.63
C TYR A 160 -5.07 3.00 25.71
N LYS A 161 -4.22 4.00 25.56
CA LYS A 161 -4.58 5.42 25.53
C LYS A 161 -5.58 5.76 24.42
N ILE A 162 -5.35 5.23 23.21
CA ILE A 162 -6.25 5.45 22.06
C ILE A 162 -7.56 4.70 22.29
N ARG A 163 -7.50 3.43 22.69
CA ARG A 163 -8.67 2.60 22.96
C ARG A 163 -9.61 3.22 24.00
N ASP A 164 -9.06 3.75 25.09
CA ASP A 164 -9.86 4.33 26.16
C ASP A 164 -10.48 5.66 25.75
N LYS A 165 -9.82 6.46 24.91
CA LYS A 165 -10.43 7.64 24.27
C LYS A 165 -11.63 7.29 23.38
N MET A 166 -11.58 6.14 22.70
CA MET A 166 -12.67 5.72 21.79
C MET A 166 -13.87 5.15 22.55
N LYS A 167 -13.68 4.54 23.71
CA LYS A 167 -14.78 4.03 24.56
C LYS A 167 -15.63 5.14 25.20
N ASN A 168 -15.07 6.33 25.35
CA ASN A 168 -15.73 7.47 26.02
C ASN A 168 -16.41 8.42 25.01
N LYS A 169 -16.54 8.02 23.74
CA LYS A 169 -17.29 8.69 22.69
C LYS A 169 -18.56 7.91 22.35
#